data_3d4ad57b3608c2a7f5901131b510808f
#
_entry.id   3d4ad57b3608c2a7f5901131b510808f
#
_cell.length_a   1.000
_cell.length_b   1.000
_cell.length_c   1.000
_cell.angle_alpha   90.00
_cell.angle_beta   90.00
_cell.angle_gamma   90.00
#
_symmetry.space_group_name_H-M   'P 1'
#
loop_
_entity.id
_entity.type
_entity.pdbx_description
1 polymer ?
#
loop_
_entity_poly.entity_id
_entity_poly.type
_entity_poly.pdbx_seq_one_letter_code
_entity_poly.pdbx_strand_id
1 'polypeptide(L)'
;MRREDKSTLKNGHIDTMIKPKGRRIGLIRLSAIGDVCHAVATVQALQRHAPEDDITWIIGRTEAALIADLPGITFVIFDKKQGLKGFREVLKAIPAPFDVLLHMQVSFRANLLAAVVPAKIKWGFPKNLSKELHGLAINRRVPMPETPHVLEGFQHFAYALGVPAFTPKWSIPIPQ
;
A
#
# COMPACT_ATOMS: atom_id res chain seq x y z
N MET A 1 -7.10 26.69 67.18
CA MET A 1 -7.21 27.53 65.97
C MET A 1 -6.32 26.92 64.90
N ARG A 2 -6.89 26.04 64.04
CA ARG A 2 -6.18 25.31 62.98
C ARG A 2 -6.44 26.05 61.66
N ARG A 3 -5.36 26.45 60.99
CA ARG A 3 -5.42 27.00 59.64
C ARG A 3 -5.40 25.81 58.65
N GLU A 4 -6.46 25.66 57.86
CA GLU A 4 -6.50 24.76 56.72
C GLU A 4 -5.78 25.40 55.54
N ASP A 5 -4.74 24.72 55.08
CA ASP A 5 -4.01 25.11 53.88
C ASP A 5 -4.65 24.36 52.68
N LYS A 6 -5.33 25.14 51.84
CA LYS A 6 -5.92 24.65 50.56
C LYS A 6 -4.93 24.85 49.44
N SER A 7 -4.00 23.93 49.28
CA SER A 7 -3.22 23.88 48.04
C SER A 7 -3.94 23.05 46.97
N THR A 8 -4.65 23.74 46.11
CA THR A 8 -5.30 23.16 44.93
C THR A 8 -4.25 22.85 43.87
N LEU A 9 -3.82 21.60 43.79
CA LEU A 9 -2.99 21.11 42.70
C LEU A 9 -3.84 20.96 41.46
N LYS A 10 -3.72 21.87 40.53
CA LYS A 10 -4.19 21.72 39.13
C LYS A 10 -3.15 20.92 38.37
N ASN A 11 -3.27 19.62 38.35
CA ASN A 11 -2.57 18.78 37.37
C ASN A 11 -3.43 18.63 36.11
N GLY A 12 -3.33 19.61 35.23
CA GLY A 12 -3.75 19.47 33.85
C GLY A 12 -2.72 18.64 33.07
N HIS A 13 -2.81 17.33 33.20
CA HIS A 13 -2.07 16.44 32.30
C HIS A 13 -2.82 16.40 30.97
N ILE A 14 -2.44 17.28 30.04
CA ILE A 14 -2.83 17.16 28.65
C ILE A 14 -1.95 16.04 28.10
N ASP A 15 -2.47 14.83 28.23
CA ASP A 15 -1.91 13.66 27.55
C ASP A 15 -2.16 13.84 26.05
N THR A 16 -1.26 14.59 25.42
CA THR A 16 -1.21 14.68 23.96
C THR A 16 -0.73 13.32 23.49
N MET A 17 -1.66 12.37 23.31
CA MET A 17 -1.39 11.12 22.64
C MET A 17 -0.90 11.45 21.23
N ILE A 18 0.42 11.50 21.07
CA ILE A 18 1.07 11.54 19.77
C ILE A 18 0.70 10.19 19.14
N LYS A 19 -0.32 10.18 18.26
CA LYS A 19 -0.62 8.99 17.45
C LYS A 19 0.67 8.58 16.77
N PRO A 20 1.08 7.30 16.86
CA PRO A 20 2.24 6.84 16.13
C PRO A 20 2.04 7.19 14.65
N LYS A 21 3.04 7.81 14.04
CA LYS A 21 2.99 8.14 12.63
C LYS A 21 2.92 6.84 11.84
N GLY A 22 1.84 6.63 11.09
CA GLY A 22 1.65 5.46 10.26
C GLY A 22 2.75 5.31 9.20
N ARG A 23 2.90 4.10 8.69
CA ARG A 23 3.85 3.80 7.60
C ARG A 23 3.33 4.41 6.30
N ARG A 24 4.25 4.82 5.44
CA ARG A 24 3.94 5.17 4.05
C ARG A 24 4.08 3.91 3.19
N ILE A 25 2.94 3.39 2.73
CA ILE A 25 2.87 2.17 1.94
C ILE A 25 2.58 2.53 0.49
N GLY A 26 3.50 2.19 -0.41
CA GLY A 26 3.27 2.22 -1.85
C GLY A 26 2.78 0.87 -2.36
N LEU A 27 1.88 0.87 -3.34
CA LEU A 27 1.42 -0.32 -4.04
C LEU A 27 1.58 -0.12 -5.55
N ILE A 28 2.12 -1.10 -6.25
CA ILE A 28 2.17 -1.14 -7.71
C ILE A 28 1.32 -2.29 -8.20
N ARG A 29 0.15 -1.98 -8.78
CA ARG A 29 -0.68 -2.85 -9.59
C ARG A 29 -1.34 -2.02 -10.66
N LEU A 30 -0.77 -2.07 -11.88
CA LEU A 30 -1.15 -1.19 -12.99
C LEU A 30 -2.39 -1.69 -13.74
N SER A 31 -2.54 -3.01 -13.84
CA SER A 31 -3.53 -3.75 -14.64
C SER A 31 -3.47 -5.26 -14.30
N ALA A 32 -4.37 -6.17 -14.73
CA ALA A 32 -5.62 -5.86 -15.39
C ALA A 32 -6.75 -5.61 -14.37
N ILE A 33 -7.94 -5.21 -14.84
CA ILE A 33 -9.10 -4.86 -13.99
C ILE A 33 -9.41 -5.97 -12.95
N GLY A 34 -9.48 -7.25 -13.39
CA GLY A 34 -9.76 -8.36 -12.47
C GLY A 34 -8.75 -8.47 -11.33
N ASP A 35 -7.47 -8.35 -11.63
CA ASP A 35 -6.41 -8.39 -10.62
C ASP A 35 -6.43 -7.17 -9.71
N VAL A 36 -6.78 -5.99 -10.25
CA VAL A 36 -6.97 -4.78 -9.46
C VAL A 36 -8.12 -4.98 -8.46
N CYS A 37 -9.24 -5.58 -8.90
CA CYS A 37 -10.34 -5.93 -7.98
C CYS A 37 -9.87 -6.89 -6.87
N HIS A 38 -9.07 -7.90 -7.19
CA HIS A 38 -8.50 -8.79 -6.17
C HIS A 38 -7.57 -8.04 -5.21
N ALA A 39 -6.76 -7.11 -5.70
CA ALA A 39 -5.88 -6.30 -4.87
C ALA A 39 -6.66 -5.38 -3.91
N VAL A 40 -7.87 -4.91 -4.28
CA VAL A 40 -8.73 -4.09 -3.40
C VAL A 40 -9.00 -4.77 -2.07
N ALA A 41 -9.33 -6.08 -2.07
CA ALA A 41 -9.58 -6.82 -0.83
C ALA A 41 -8.36 -6.82 0.11
N THR A 42 -7.15 -6.94 -0.47
CA THR A 42 -5.89 -6.89 0.28
C THR A 42 -5.63 -5.50 0.84
N VAL A 43 -5.83 -4.45 0.05
CA VAL A 43 -5.66 -3.05 0.48
C VAL A 43 -6.63 -2.71 1.60
N GLN A 44 -7.89 -3.09 1.48
CA GLN A 44 -8.89 -2.86 2.54
C GLN A 44 -8.59 -3.65 3.82
N ALA A 45 -7.95 -4.83 3.72
CA ALA A 45 -7.48 -5.54 4.90
C ALA A 45 -6.33 -4.80 5.59
N LEU A 46 -5.39 -4.22 4.83
CA LEU A 46 -4.33 -3.35 5.36
C LEU A 46 -4.91 -2.13 6.07
N GLN A 47 -5.87 -1.43 5.46
CA GLN A 47 -6.53 -0.26 6.06
C GLN A 47 -7.24 -0.60 7.39
N ARG A 48 -7.89 -1.76 7.47
CA ARG A 48 -8.54 -2.20 8.71
C ARG A 48 -7.55 -2.56 9.80
N HIS A 49 -6.41 -3.14 9.42
CA HIS A 49 -5.39 -3.59 10.36
C HIS A 49 -4.55 -2.44 10.92
N ALA A 50 -4.20 -1.48 10.07
CA ALA A 50 -3.38 -0.32 10.42
C ALA A 50 -3.98 0.95 9.78
N PRO A 51 -5.05 1.49 10.38
CA PRO A 51 -5.76 2.66 9.84
C PRO A 51 -4.93 3.95 9.84
N GLU A 52 -3.81 3.97 10.55
CA GLU A 52 -2.84 5.07 10.58
C GLU A 52 -1.88 5.06 9.37
N ASP A 53 -1.79 3.95 8.63
CA ASP A 53 -0.91 3.85 7.47
C ASP A 53 -1.44 4.67 6.29
N ASP A 54 -0.53 5.38 5.61
CA ASP A 54 -0.82 6.15 4.40
C ASP A 54 -0.57 5.29 3.16
N ILE A 55 -1.64 4.93 2.45
CA ILE A 55 -1.58 4.05 1.29
C ILE A 55 -1.64 4.84 -0.01
N THR A 56 -0.60 4.71 -0.83
CA THR A 56 -0.55 5.25 -2.18
C THR A 56 -0.53 4.10 -3.20
N TRP A 57 -1.48 4.10 -4.12
CA TRP A 57 -1.59 3.08 -5.17
C TRP A 57 -1.19 3.64 -6.53
N ILE A 58 -0.10 3.12 -7.09
CA ILE A 58 0.35 3.42 -8.46
C ILE A 58 -0.38 2.46 -9.40
N ILE A 59 -1.23 3.00 -10.27
CA ILE A 59 -2.24 2.26 -11.03
C ILE A 59 -2.36 2.79 -12.46
N GLY A 60 -2.85 1.95 -13.39
CA GLY A 60 -3.17 2.37 -14.75
C GLY A 60 -4.41 3.28 -14.79
N ARG A 61 -4.49 4.13 -15.82
CA ARG A 61 -5.59 5.09 -15.97
C ARG A 61 -6.98 4.44 -16.05
N THR A 62 -7.09 3.36 -16.80
CA THR A 62 -8.38 2.65 -16.98
C THR A 62 -8.85 2.00 -15.70
N GLU A 63 -7.93 1.37 -15.01
CA GLU A 63 -8.20 0.67 -13.75
C GLU A 63 -8.52 1.64 -12.63
N ALA A 64 -7.84 2.79 -12.60
CA ALA A 64 -8.11 3.84 -11.63
C ALA A 64 -9.54 4.37 -11.72
N ALA A 65 -10.10 4.51 -12.92
CA ALA A 65 -11.47 4.99 -13.10
C ALA A 65 -12.51 4.09 -12.42
N LEU A 66 -12.21 2.80 -12.23
CA LEU A 66 -13.10 1.85 -11.58
C LEU A 66 -13.11 2.00 -10.05
N ILE A 67 -11.98 2.36 -9.47
CA ILE A 67 -11.77 2.32 -8.02
C ILE A 67 -11.39 3.69 -7.43
N ALA A 68 -11.52 4.77 -8.20
CA ALA A 68 -11.14 6.12 -7.77
C ALA A 68 -11.83 6.59 -6.48
N ASP A 69 -13.04 6.09 -6.24
CA ASP A 69 -13.85 6.46 -5.08
C ASP A 69 -13.56 5.63 -3.82
N LEU A 70 -12.55 4.75 -3.85
CA LEU A 70 -12.15 4.02 -2.64
C LEU A 70 -11.56 4.99 -1.60
N PRO A 71 -12.13 5.02 -0.39
CA PRO A 71 -11.70 5.96 0.64
C PRO A 71 -10.31 5.60 1.20
N GLY A 72 -9.57 6.61 1.62
CA GLY A 72 -8.29 6.43 2.34
C GLY A 72 -7.14 5.92 1.48
N ILE A 73 -7.22 6.04 0.14
CA ILE A 73 -6.17 5.66 -0.79
C ILE A 73 -5.83 6.87 -1.68
N THR A 74 -4.54 7.17 -1.78
CA THR A 74 -4.04 8.14 -2.76
C THR A 74 -3.69 7.40 -4.06
N PHE A 75 -4.34 7.77 -5.17
CA PHE A 75 -4.06 7.18 -6.47
C PHE A 75 -3.03 7.99 -7.25
N VAL A 76 -1.99 7.33 -7.75
CA VAL A 76 -1.00 7.89 -8.67
C VAL A 76 -1.13 7.17 -10.02
N ILE A 77 -1.53 7.90 -11.04
CA ILE A 77 -1.81 7.33 -12.35
C ILE A 77 -0.51 7.14 -13.14
N PHE A 78 -0.26 5.90 -13.54
CA PHE A 78 0.79 5.59 -14.52
C PHE A 78 0.18 5.45 -15.92
N ASP A 79 0.48 6.43 -16.78
CA ASP A 79 0.05 6.39 -18.17
C ASP A 79 1.11 5.74 -19.06
N LYS A 80 0.87 4.49 -19.44
CA LYS A 80 1.78 3.71 -20.30
C LYS A 80 2.04 4.34 -21.69
N LYS A 81 1.14 5.22 -22.16
CA LYS A 81 1.26 5.88 -23.46
C LYS A 81 2.31 7.01 -23.43
N GLN A 82 2.66 7.50 -22.26
CA GLN A 82 3.62 8.60 -22.09
C GLN A 82 5.10 8.15 -22.06
N GLY A 83 5.40 6.84 -22.20
CA GLY A 83 6.77 6.35 -22.16
C GLY A 83 7.54 6.84 -20.92
N LEU A 84 8.75 7.36 -21.11
CA LEU A 84 9.60 7.86 -20.01
C LEU A 84 8.97 9.03 -19.23
N LYS A 85 8.13 9.84 -19.87
CA LYS A 85 7.42 10.92 -19.19
C LYS A 85 6.49 10.36 -18.10
N GLY A 86 5.81 9.23 -18.37
CA GLY A 86 4.94 8.58 -17.38
C GLY A 86 5.69 8.20 -16.09
N PHE A 87 6.93 7.69 -16.20
CA PHE A 87 7.76 7.39 -15.03
C PHE A 87 8.10 8.67 -14.24
N ARG A 88 8.47 9.74 -14.94
CA ARG A 88 8.79 11.03 -14.30
C ARG A 88 7.59 11.62 -13.58
N GLU A 89 6.39 11.53 -14.16
CA GLU A 89 5.16 12.05 -13.53
C GLU A 89 4.82 11.24 -12.26
N VAL A 90 4.98 9.92 -12.27
CA VAL A 90 4.82 9.11 -11.05
C VAL A 90 5.80 9.54 -9.97
N LEU A 91 7.09 9.68 -10.31
CA LEU A 91 8.11 10.09 -9.33
C LEU A 91 7.85 11.48 -8.74
N LYS A 92 7.36 12.43 -9.56
CA LYS A 92 6.97 13.76 -9.07
C LYS A 92 5.76 13.73 -8.14
N ALA A 93 4.82 12.79 -8.36
CA ALA A 93 3.64 12.64 -7.54
C ALA A 93 3.93 11.98 -6.17
N ILE A 94 5.12 11.40 -5.99
CA ILE A 94 5.55 10.77 -4.74
C ILE A 94 6.43 11.75 -3.95
N PRO A 95 5.91 12.41 -2.91
CA PRO A 95 6.60 13.50 -2.23
C PRO A 95 7.78 13.05 -1.36
N ALA A 96 7.82 11.79 -0.95
CA ALA A 96 8.90 11.21 -0.15
C ALA A 96 8.96 9.68 -0.33
N PRO A 97 10.10 9.02 -0.01
CA PRO A 97 10.22 7.58 -0.10
C PRO A 97 9.17 6.83 0.71
N PHE A 98 8.72 5.69 0.21
CA PHE A 98 7.86 4.77 0.97
C PHE A 98 8.67 4.03 2.04
N ASP A 99 8.04 3.70 3.16
CA ASP A 99 8.60 2.74 4.10
C ASP A 99 8.53 1.33 3.52
N VAL A 100 7.42 1.02 2.84
CA VAL A 100 7.18 -0.26 2.18
C VAL A 100 6.57 -0.04 0.81
N LEU A 101 7.07 -0.75 -0.20
CA LEU A 101 6.48 -0.85 -1.53
C LEU A 101 6.03 -2.29 -1.77
N LEU A 102 4.76 -2.49 -2.09
CA LEU A 102 4.18 -3.76 -2.48
C LEU A 102 4.13 -3.84 -4.01
N HIS A 103 5.06 -4.59 -4.60
CA HIS A 103 5.11 -4.79 -6.04
C HIS A 103 4.30 -6.02 -6.45
N MET A 104 3.01 -5.80 -6.70
CA MET A 104 1.99 -6.83 -6.92
C MET A 104 1.75 -7.11 -8.43
N GLN A 105 2.72 -6.86 -9.29
CA GLN A 105 2.62 -7.13 -10.72
C GLN A 105 3.92 -7.65 -11.31
N VAL A 106 3.82 -8.71 -12.12
CA VAL A 106 4.95 -9.28 -12.84
C VAL A 106 4.87 -8.86 -14.31
N SER A 107 5.42 -7.70 -14.62
CA SER A 107 5.58 -7.22 -16.00
C SER A 107 6.80 -6.31 -16.09
N PHE A 108 7.42 -6.23 -17.26
CA PHE A 108 8.63 -5.43 -17.47
C PHE A 108 8.46 -3.98 -17.02
N ARG A 109 7.35 -3.31 -17.42
CA ARG A 109 7.09 -1.91 -17.04
C ARG A 109 6.89 -1.74 -15.53
N ALA A 110 6.16 -2.66 -14.90
CA ALA A 110 5.96 -2.62 -13.46
C ALA A 110 7.27 -2.87 -12.70
N ASN A 111 8.12 -3.78 -13.20
CA ASN A 111 9.45 -4.02 -12.66
C ASN A 111 10.33 -2.76 -12.75
N LEU A 112 10.34 -2.10 -13.92
CA LEU A 112 11.10 -0.87 -14.10
C LEU A 112 10.59 0.25 -13.18
N LEU A 113 9.26 0.37 -13.04
CA LEU A 113 8.65 1.33 -12.13
C LEU A 113 9.03 1.05 -10.66
N ALA A 114 8.93 -0.20 -10.23
CA ALA A 114 9.33 -0.61 -8.88
C ALA A 114 10.83 -0.37 -8.61
N ALA A 115 11.67 -0.51 -9.63
CA ALA A 115 13.11 -0.24 -9.49
C ALA A 115 13.39 1.24 -9.18
N VAL A 116 12.68 2.16 -9.86
CA VAL A 116 12.92 3.61 -9.73
C VAL A 116 12.13 4.27 -8.60
N VAL A 117 11.00 3.71 -8.18
CA VAL A 117 10.21 4.24 -7.05
C VAL A 117 11.00 4.08 -5.74
N PRO A 118 11.25 5.18 -5.01
CA PRO A 118 12.03 5.11 -3.78
C PRO A 118 11.24 4.46 -2.64
N ALA A 119 11.79 3.40 -2.05
CA ALA A 119 11.25 2.72 -0.88
C ALA A 119 12.34 1.99 -0.10
N LYS A 120 12.18 1.91 1.24
CA LYS A 120 13.12 1.19 2.12
C LYS A 120 13.01 -0.32 1.94
N ILE A 121 11.78 -0.83 1.93
CA ILE A 121 11.48 -2.26 1.73
C ILE A 121 10.60 -2.40 0.50
N LYS A 122 11.00 -3.28 -0.41
CA LYS A 122 10.26 -3.56 -1.64
C LYS A 122 9.91 -5.05 -1.66
N TRP A 123 8.67 -5.37 -1.34
CA TRP A 123 8.14 -6.72 -1.40
C TRP A 123 7.66 -7.06 -2.81
N GLY A 124 7.99 -8.25 -3.28
CA GLY A 124 7.52 -8.78 -4.56
C GLY A 124 7.30 -10.28 -4.51
N PHE A 125 6.89 -10.85 -5.63
CA PHE A 125 6.61 -12.27 -5.75
C PHE A 125 7.85 -13.15 -5.56
N PRO A 126 7.68 -14.42 -5.13
CA PRO A 126 8.75 -15.41 -5.07
C PRO A 126 9.26 -15.76 -6.49
N LYS A 127 10.42 -16.43 -6.57
CA LYS A 127 11.11 -16.70 -7.85
C LYS A 127 10.26 -17.49 -8.85
N ASN A 128 9.55 -18.51 -8.37
CA ASN A 128 8.69 -19.38 -9.19
C ASN A 128 7.49 -18.66 -9.81
N LEU A 129 7.05 -17.55 -9.22
CA LEU A 129 5.93 -16.72 -9.70
C LEU A 129 6.38 -15.41 -10.34
N SER A 130 7.68 -15.18 -10.44
CA SER A 130 8.24 -13.96 -11.01
C SER A 130 8.93 -14.23 -12.35
N LYS A 131 8.87 -13.27 -13.25
CA LYS A 131 9.52 -13.29 -14.57
C LYS A 131 10.46 -12.08 -14.68
N GLU A 132 11.38 -12.12 -15.63
CA GLU A 132 12.14 -10.98 -16.15
C GLU A 132 12.53 -9.92 -15.12
N LEU A 133 13.72 -9.87 -14.66
CA LEU A 133 14.28 -8.78 -13.85
C LEU A 133 13.51 -8.39 -12.58
N HIS A 134 12.39 -9.11 -12.26
CA HIS A 134 11.58 -8.82 -11.07
C HIS A 134 12.43 -8.78 -9.79
N GLY A 135 13.40 -9.70 -9.69
CA GLY A 135 14.32 -9.74 -8.56
C GLY A 135 15.24 -8.52 -8.43
N LEU A 136 15.46 -7.75 -9.50
CA LEU A 136 16.23 -6.50 -9.44
C LEU A 136 15.41 -5.31 -8.93
N ALA A 137 14.09 -5.42 -9.01
CA ALA A 137 13.15 -4.38 -8.60
C ALA A 137 12.73 -4.47 -7.12
N ILE A 138 13.08 -5.55 -6.44
CA ILE A 138 12.64 -5.85 -5.08
C ILE A 138 13.82 -6.24 -4.18
N ASN A 139 13.68 -6.10 -2.88
CA ASN A 139 14.65 -6.55 -1.89
C ASN A 139 14.09 -7.53 -0.86
N ARG A 140 12.80 -7.86 -0.96
CA ARG A 140 12.11 -8.89 -0.17
C ARG A 140 11.17 -9.69 -1.05
N ARG A 141 11.00 -10.98 -0.75
CA ARG A 141 10.06 -11.87 -1.43
C ARG A 141 9.00 -12.29 -0.45
N VAL A 142 7.74 -12.18 -0.87
CA VAL A 142 6.60 -12.58 -0.06
C VAL A 142 6.59 -14.12 0.04
N PRO A 143 6.59 -14.69 1.25
CA PRO A 143 6.38 -16.11 1.43
C PRO A 143 4.95 -16.49 0.99
N MET A 144 4.83 -17.42 0.05
CA MET A 144 3.52 -17.92 -0.40
C MET A 144 3.66 -19.33 -0.98
N PRO A 145 2.55 -20.10 -1.12
CA PRO A 145 2.55 -21.40 -1.76
C PRO A 145 3.11 -21.36 -3.18
N GLU A 146 3.53 -22.50 -3.71
CA GLU A 146 4.10 -22.58 -5.07
C GLU A 146 3.12 -22.17 -6.16
N THR A 147 1.84 -22.51 -6.00
CA THR A 147 0.76 -22.24 -6.95
C THR A 147 -0.47 -21.65 -6.25
N PRO A 148 -0.36 -20.43 -5.72
CA PRO A 148 -1.50 -19.79 -5.08
C PRO A 148 -2.56 -19.38 -6.11
N HIS A 149 -3.83 -19.41 -5.73
CA HIS A 149 -4.85 -18.67 -6.47
C HIS A 149 -4.49 -17.17 -6.46
N VAL A 150 -4.82 -16.42 -7.52
CA VAL A 150 -4.43 -15.00 -7.67
C VAL A 150 -4.81 -14.18 -6.44
N LEU A 151 -6.04 -14.33 -5.96
CA LEU A 151 -6.52 -13.64 -4.77
C LEU A 151 -5.72 -14.01 -3.52
N GLU A 152 -5.45 -15.31 -3.32
CA GLU A 152 -4.64 -15.81 -2.22
C GLU A 152 -3.21 -15.24 -2.29
N GLY A 153 -2.61 -15.24 -3.49
CA GLY A 153 -1.30 -14.65 -3.71
C GLY A 153 -1.23 -13.18 -3.26
N PHE A 154 -2.29 -12.40 -3.50
CA PHE A 154 -2.35 -11.01 -3.04
C PHE A 154 -2.53 -10.88 -1.52
N GLN A 155 -3.29 -11.77 -0.88
CA GLN A 155 -3.44 -11.78 0.58
C GLN A 155 -2.08 -11.95 1.28
N HIS A 156 -1.16 -12.73 0.71
CA HIS A 156 0.17 -12.93 1.27
C HIS A 156 1.00 -11.64 1.36
N PHE A 157 0.73 -10.64 0.53
CA PHE A 157 1.35 -9.31 0.69
C PHE A 157 0.88 -8.62 1.97
N ALA A 158 -0.41 -8.77 2.34
CA ALA A 158 -0.91 -8.25 3.61
C ALA A 158 -0.33 -9.01 4.80
N TYR A 159 -0.21 -10.34 4.70
CA TYR A 159 0.41 -11.16 5.74
C TYR A 159 1.88 -10.78 5.98
N ALA A 160 2.62 -10.44 4.92
CA ALA A 160 3.99 -9.96 5.03
C ALA A 160 4.10 -8.63 5.81
N LEU A 161 3.03 -7.86 5.91
CA LEU A 161 2.94 -6.64 6.71
C LEU A 161 2.32 -6.85 8.10
N GLY A 162 2.07 -8.09 8.50
CA GLY A 162 1.57 -8.44 9.82
C GLY A 162 0.05 -8.54 9.94
N VAL A 163 -0.70 -8.42 8.83
CA VAL A 163 -2.15 -8.64 8.85
C VAL A 163 -2.41 -10.12 9.13
N PRO A 164 -3.23 -10.47 10.14
CA PRO A 164 -3.62 -11.85 10.39
C PRO A 164 -4.47 -12.40 9.24
N ALA A 165 -4.63 -13.72 9.18
CA ALA A 165 -5.48 -14.36 8.18
C ALA A 165 -6.90 -13.77 8.18
N PHE A 166 -7.41 -13.43 7.01
CA PHE A 166 -8.70 -12.76 6.84
C PHE A 166 -9.50 -13.36 5.69
N THR A 167 -10.81 -13.27 5.79
CA THR A 167 -11.71 -13.53 4.68
C THR A 167 -11.74 -12.28 3.79
N PRO A 168 -11.44 -12.40 2.48
CA PRO A 168 -11.52 -11.28 1.56
C PRO A 168 -12.92 -10.67 1.53
N LYS A 169 -12.98 -9.35 1.61
CA LYS A 169 -14.22 -8.57 1.48
C LYS A 169 -13.94 -7.40 0.55
N TRP A 170 -14.92 -7.07 -0.26
CA TRP A 170 -14.87 -5.95 -1.19
C TRP A 170 -15.92 -4.92 -0.83
N SER A 171 -15.51 -3.67 -0.71
CA SER A 171 -16.38 -2.53 -0.61
C SER A 171 -15.94 -1.52 -1.67
N ILE A 172 -16.37 -1.76 -2.92
CA ILE A 172 -16.08 -0.87 -4.05
C ILE A 172 -17.32 -0.03 -4.28
N PRO A 173 -17.25 1.30 -4.11
CA PRO A 173 -18.35 2.19 -4.45
C PRO A 173 -18.67 2.04 -5.95
N ILE A 174 -19.95 1.87 -6.26
CA ILE A 174 -20.41 1.83 -7.65
C ILE A 174 -20.72 3.27 -8.05
N PRO A 175 -20.07 3.83 -9.08
CA PRO A 175 -20.42 5.15 -9.61
C PRO A 175 -21.91 5.18 -10.01
N GLN A 176 -22.63 6.21 -9.55
CA GLN A 176 -24.01 6.44 -9.95
C GLN A 176 -24.10 7.12 -11.31
#